data_e952a3df3c7b15bd095ad2e1a3b4db75
#
_entry.id   e952a3df3c7b15bd095ad2e1a3b4db75
#
_cell.length_a   1.000
_cell.length_b   1.000
_cell.length_c   1.000
_cell.angle_alpha   90.00
_cell.angle_beta   90.00
_cell.angle_gamma   90.00
#
_symmetry.space_group_name_H-M   'P 1'
#
loop_
_entity.id
_entity.type
_entity.pdbx_description
1 polymer ?
#
loop_
_entity_poly.entity_id
_entity_poly.type
_entity_poly.pdbx_seq_one_letter_code
_entity_poly.pdbx_strand_id
1 'polypeptide(L)'
;MKLASKETCTGCNACAYACPKKCISFKNDETYDIAYPVIDETQCINCGKCQKVCPALSPLEGGVPLKAYAAWSSDSEERRTSASGGIAVEIYKYALKCGCSTVGAAFGNNFQVYLKISDELDSIKGFKNSKYVFSSTNSLFQEMNTCLKAGGKIAVIALPCQIAAIKKIFCRYLDNLLLVDLVCHGVTPTAYLTQHIKSIEQKKGDKAISVFFRDPAYSTDTFTFTLYNVKGNCFYAKRTANRDSYQVGYHRMISYRENCYHCQFAKQYRISDLTISDYKGLGKYAPSGISDNRHVSCILINTDKGRDFVDCLIKQGNIVAEERPVHEPIDGDAQLRYPSQKSLARKIFERRMKLCDGNFERAMFPIIYMVSFQRFLYRINNILKRIILKILKIFRCNK
;
A
#
# COMPACT_ATOMS: atom_id res chain seq x y z
N MET A 1 14.23 -21.02 -19.48
CA MET A 1 14.25 -20.46 -18.10
C MET A 1 12.83 -20.15 -17.64
N LYS A 2 12.44 -20.38 -16.35
CA LYS A 2 11.06 -20.15 -15.88
C LYS A 2 11.02 -18.93 -14.95
N LEU A 3 10.11 -17.97 -15.21
CA LEU A 3 9.79 -16.83 -14.35
C LEU A 3 8.63 -17.15 -13.42
N ALA A 4 8.37 -16.26 -12.46
CA ALA A 4 7.22 -16.37 -11.54
C ALA A 4 5.90 -16.36 -12.32
N SER A 5 4.94 -17.17 -11.88
CA SER A 5 3.60 -17.24 -12.46
C SER A 5 2.78 -15.96 -12.19
N LYS A 6 1.64 -15.81 -12.87
CA LYS A 6 0.72 -14.67 -12.65
C LYS A 6 0.24 -14.59 -11.19
N GLU A 7 0.09 -15.74 -10.52
CA GLU A 7 -0.35 -15.84 -9.14
C GLU A 7 0.70 -15.38 -8.12
N THR A 8 1.98 -15.36 -8.52
CA THR A 8 3.08 -15.03 -7.60
C THR A 8 3.90 -13.82 -8.04
N CYS A 9 3.85 -13.44 -9.32
CA CYS A 9 4.61 -12.32 -9.87
C CYS A 9 4.11 -10.97 -9.33
N THR A 10 4.97 -10.28 -8.58
CA THR A 10 4.66 -8.98 -7.98
C THR A 10 4.82 -7.79 -8.95
N GLY A 11 5.38 -8.02 -10.16
CA GLY A 11 5.65 -6.94 -11.12
C GLY A 11 6.79 -6.00 -10.72
N CYS A 12 7.70 -6.44 -9.86
CA CYS A 12 8.75 -5.61 -9.27
C CYS A 12 9.93 -5.28 -10.20
N ASN A 13 9.96 -5.75 -11.44
CA ASN A 13 11.02 -5.54 -12.44
C ASN A 13 12.43 -6.07 -12.08
N ALA A 14 12.64 -6.70 -10.92
CA ALA A 14 13.95 -7.18 -10.50
C ALA A 14 14.59 -8.15 -11.52
N CYS A 15 13.79 -9.03 -12.12
CA CYS A 15 14.26 -10.00 -13.12
C CYS A 15 14.78 -9.34 -14.39
N ALA A 16 14.09 -8.30 -14.89
CA ALA A 16 14.53 -7.54 -16.07
C ALA A 16 15.79 -6.73 -15.79
N TYR A 17 15.85 -6.07 -14.61
CA TYR A 17 17.05 -5.33 -14.19
C TYR A 17 18.28 -6.22 -14.07
N ALA A 18 18.15 -7.41 -13.47
CA ALA A 18 19.27 -8.32 -13.26
C ALA A 18 19.72 -9.08 -14.51
N CYS A 19 18.95 -9.02 -15.60
CA CYS A 19 19.26 -9.75 -16.82
C CYS A 19 20.43 -9.12 -17.58
N PRO A 20 21.59 -9.81 -17.71
CA PRO A 20 22.77 -9.24 -18.40
C PRO A 20 22.55 -9.10 -19.90
N LYS A 21 21.64 -9.90 -20.48
CA LYS A 21 21.28 -9.86 -21.90
C LYS A 21 20.06 -8.98 -22.19
N LYS A 22 19.44 -8.37 -21.15
CA LYS A 22 18.23 -7.55 -21.28
C LYS A 22 17.09 -8.25 -22.08
N CYS A 23 17.04 -9.58 -22.05
CA CYS A 23 16.10 -10.39 -22.80
C CYS A 23 14.77 -10.60 -22.07
N ILE A 24 14.47 -9.83 -21.02
CA ILE A 24 13.21 -9.88 -20.29
C ILE A 24 12.45 -8.58 -20.52
N SER A 25 11.32 -8.67 -21.19
CA SER A 25 10.37 -7.59 -21.43
C SER A 25 9.09 -7.82 -20.60
N PHE A 26 8.22 -6.81 -20.53
CA PHE A 26 6.91 -6.94 -19.90
C PHE A 26 5.82 -6.82 -20.96
N LYS A 27 4.91 -7.80 -20.99
CA LYS A 27 3.74 -7.81 -21.88
C LYS A 27 2.47 -7.77 -21.06
N ASN A 28 1.52 -6.95 -21.49
CA ASN A 28 0.22 -6.85 -20.85
C ASN A 28 -0.60 -8.12 -21.05
N ASP A 29 -1.33 -8.49 -20.02
CA ASP A 29 -2.37 -9.49 -20.07
C ASP A 29 -3.56 -8.96 -20.86
N GLU A 30 -4.14 -9.75 -21.76
CA GLU A 30 -5.20 -9.32 -22.67
C GLU A 30 -6.49 -8.90 -21.95
N THR A 31 -6.76 -9.47 -20.78
CA THR A 31 -8.03 -9.22 -20.07
C THR A 31 -7.95 -8.10 -19.05
N TYR A 32 -6.82 -7.98 -18.34
CA TYR A 32 -6.71 -7.14 -17.16
C TYR A 32 -5.72 -5.98 -17.33
N ASP A 33 -5.06 -5.90 -18.48
CA ASP A 33 -4.02 -4.89 -18.77
C ASP A 33 -2.93 -4.84 -17.67
N ILE A 34 -2.55 -6.03 -17.18
CA ILE A 34 -1.50 -6.21 -16.18
C ILE A 34 -0.24 -6.72 -16.87
N ALA A 35 0.86 -6.00 -16.72
CA ALA A 35 2.13 -6.41 -17.30
C ALA A 35 2.79 -7.54 -16.52
N TYR A 36 3.20 -8.59 -17.25
CA TYR A 36 3.96 -9.74 -16.74
C TYR A 36 5.25 -9.93 -17.53
N PRO A 37 6.33 -10.40 -16.88
CA PRO A 37 7.63 -10.57 -17.54
C PRO A 37 7.60 -11.75 -18.51
N VAL A 38 8.19 -11.55 -19.69
CA VAL A 38 8.37 -12.56 -20.75
C VAL A 38 9.85 -12.61 -21.14
N ILE A 39 10.39 -13.81 -21.32
CA ILE A 39 11.77 -14.03 -21.75
C ILE A 39 11.80 -14.19 -23.27
N ASP A 40 12.72 -13.48 -23.91
CA ASP A 40 13.14 -13.81 -25.28
C ASP A 40 14.15 -14.98 -25.18
N GLU A 41 13.68 -16.18 -25.49
CA GLU A 41 14.47 -17.40 -25.36
C GLU A 41 15.63 -17.46 -26.33
N THR A 42 15.57 -16.71 -27.45
CA THR A 42 16.66 -16.67 -28.45
C THR A 42 17.90 -15.94 -27.92
N GLN A 43 17.72 -14.98 -27.02
CA GLN A 43 18.78 -14.21 -26.40
C GLN A 43 19.15 -14.71 -25.00
N CYS A 44 18.35 -15.59 -24.41
CA CYS A 44 18.53 -16.06 -23.04
C CYS A 44 19.68 -17.06 -22.93
N ILE A 45 20.71 -16.73 -22.15
CA ILE A 45 21.87 -17.60 -21.87
C ILE A 45 21.64 -18.52 -20.66
N ASN A 46 20.47 -18.66 -20.15
CA ASN A 46 20.09 -19.52 -19.02
C ASN A 46 20.93 -19.34 -17.74
N CYS A 47 21.43 -18.13 -17.44
CA CYS A 47 22.34 -17.86 -16.31
C CYS A 47 21.66 -17.86 -14.91
N GLY A 48 20.36 -17.95 -14.81
CA GLY A 48 19.61 -18.01 -13.54
C GLY A 48 19.51 -16.72 -12.73
N LYS A 49 20.17 -15.62 -13.13
CA LYS A 49 20.18 -14.37 -12.35
C LYS A 49 18.79 -13.82 -12.08
N CYS A 50 17.88 -13.88 -13.05
CA CYS A 50 16.50 -13.42 -12.92
C CYS A 50 15.71 -14.21 -11.86
N GLN A 51 15.98 -15.51 -11.70
CA GLN A 51 15.36 -16.34 -10.67
C GLN A 51 15.94 -16.04 -9.29
N LYS A 52 17.26 -15.85 -9.19
CA LYS A 52 17.95 -15.55 -7.93
C LYS A 52 17.49 -14.23 -7.29
N VAL A 53 17.24 -13.20 -8.09
CA VAL A 53 16.76 -11.89 -7.58
C VAL A 53 15.24 -11.83 -7.43
N CYS A 54 14.49 -12.80 -7.94
CA CYS A 54 13.03 -12.79 -7.88
C CYS A 54 12.54 -13.11 -6.45
N PRO A 55 11.82 -12.19 -5.79
CA PRO A 55 11.33 -12.45 -4.43
C PRO A 55 10.30 -13.58 -4.37
N ALA A 56 9.60 -13.85 -5.47
CA ALA A 56 8.59 -14.91 -5.54
C ALA A 56 9.22 -16.31 -5.70
N LEU A 57 10.33 -16.42 -6.44
CA LEU A 57 11.01 -17.68 -6.71
C LEU A 57 12.09 -18.02 -5.68
N SER A 58 12.65 -16.99 -5.05
CA SER A 58 13.68 -17.08 -4.03
C SER A 58 13.30 -16.15 -2.88
N PRO A 59 12.38 -16.56 -2.00
CA PRO A 59 11.87 -15.72 -0.91
C PRO A 59 12.98 -15.37 0.09
N LEU A 60 12.79 -14.23 0.77
CA LEU A 60 13.61 -13.81 1.90
C LEU A 60 12.96 -14.27 3.20
N GLU A 61 13.79 -14.71 4.12
CA GLU A 61 13.38 -14.93 5.50
C GLU A 61 13.26 -13.59 6.23
N GLY A 62 12.22 -13.43 7.01
CA GLY A 62 11.98 -12.27 7.85
C GLY A 62 12.16 -12.59 9.33
N GLY A 63 12.39 -11.54 10.14
CA GLY A 63 12.43 -11.62 11.60
C GLY A 63 11.09 -11.22 12.24
N VAL A 64 10.90 -11.65 13.49
CA VAL A 64 9.81 -11.13 14.35
C VAL A 64 10.16 -9.69 14.72
N PRO A 65 9.19 -8.75 14.68
CA PRO A 65 9.45 -7.39 15.14
C PRO A 65 9.93 -7.36 16.61
N LEU A 66 10.94 -6.52 16.86
CA LEU A 66 11.56 -6.36 18.18
C LEU A 66 10.69 -5.52 19.12
N LYS A 67 10.06 -4.47 18.58
CA LYS A 67 9.20 -3.52 19.31
C LYS A 67 8.06 -3.02 18.43
N ALA A 68 7.02 -2.49 19.06
CA ALA A 68 5.92 -1.79 18.40
C ALA A 68 5.64 -0.45 19.09
N TYR A 69 5.31 0.58 18.29
CA TYR A 69 4.90 1.89 18.78
C TYR A 69 3.59 2.33 18.14
N ALA A 70 2.74 2.96 18.93
CA ALA A 70 1.70 3.85 18.45
C ALA A 70 2.31 5.26 18.38
N ALA A 71 2.36 5.85 17.17
CA ALA A 71 3.15 7.06 16.95
C ALA A 71 2.50 8.04 15.97
N TRP A 72 2.86 9.32 16.10
CA TRP A 72 2.43 10.37 15.18
C TRP A 72 3.45 11.52 15.13
N SER A 73 3.38 12.34 14.07
CA SER A 73 4.19 13.55 13.93
C SER A 73 3.89 14.54 15.04
N SER A 74 4.92 15.18 15.59
CA SER A 74 4.77 16.28 16.55
C SER A 74 4.21 17.54 15.89
N ASP A 75 4.34 17.67 14.56
CA ASP A 75 3.69 18.70 13.77
C ASP A 75 2.21 18.32 13.57
N SER A 76 1.33 19.13 14.17
CA SER A 76 -0.13 18.89 14.16
C SER A 76 -0.73 18.95 12.75
N GLU A 77 -0.23 19.83 11.89
CA GLU A 77 -0.70 19.94 10.50
C GLU A 77 -0.22 18.77 9.66
N GLU A 78 1.02 18.32 9.85
CA GLU A 78 1.52 17.12 9.21
C GLU A 78 0.71 15.89 9.62
N ARG A 79 0.43 15.74 10.92
CA ARG A 79 -0.43 14.66 11.44
C ARG A 79 -1.82 14.71 10.82
N ARG A 80 -2.46 15.89 10.79
CA ARG A 80 -3.83 16.09 10.29
C ARG A 80 -3.96 15.78 8.79
N THR A 81 -2.96 16.15 7.99
CA THR A 81 -3.01 16.05 6.52
C THR A 81 -2.39 14.77 5.97
N SER A 82 -1.79 13.94 6.81
CA SER A 82 -1.27 12.63 6.42
C SER A 82 -2.35 11.54 6.44
N ALA A 83 -2.12 10.47 5.67
CA ALA A 83 -3.03 9.32 5.62
C ALA A 83 -3.19 8.61 6.98
N SER A 84 -2.18 8.71 7.84
CA SER A 84 -2.16 8.19 9.20
C SER A 84 -1.47 9.22 10.12
N GLY A 85 -0.67 8.82 11.09
CA GLY A 85 0.02 9.71 12.03
C GLY A 85 1.15 10.57 11.45
N GLY A 86 1.44 10.55 10.15
CA GLY A 86 2.49 11.37 9.53
C GLY A 86 3.90 10.76 9.57
N ILE A 87 4.07 9.56 10.11
CA ILE A 87 5.39 8.92 10.34
C ILE A 87 6.22 8.79 9.05
N ALA A 88 5.61 8.47 7.91
CA ALA A 88 6.35 8.37 6.65
C ALA A 88 7.04 9.68 6.27
N VAL A 89 6.36 10.81 6.50
CA VAL A 89 6.90 12.14 6.21
C VAL A 89 8.06 12.48 7.16
N GLU A 90 7.93 12.17 8.44
CA GLU A 90 8.99 12.42 9.42
C GLU A 90 10.23 11.54 9.14
N ILE A 91 10.04 10.29 8.70
CA ILE A 91 11.16 9.44 8.24
C ILE A 91 11.89 10.08 7.06
N TYR A 92 11.15 10.57 6.05
CA TYR A 92 11.76 11.22 4.88
C TYR A 92 12.50 12.51 5.26
N LYS A 93 11.86 13.41 6.03
CA LYS A 93 12.47 14.67 6.49
C LYS A 93 13.77 14.42 7.25
N TYR A 94 13.75 13.46 8.17
CA TYR A 94 14.93 13.13 8.96
C TYR A 94 16.02 12.45 8.12
N ALA A 95 15.67 11.54 7.22
CA ALA A 95 16.63 10.92 6.31
C ALA A 95 17.36 11.95 5.44
N LEU A 96 16.61 12.90 4.85
CA LEU A 96 17.21 14.02 4.09
C LEU A 96 18.16 14.87 4.95
N LYS A 97 17.74 15.19 6.19
CA LYS A 97 18.58 15.92 7.14
C LYS A 97 19.90 15.19 7.45
N CYS A 98 19.88 13.84 7.41
CA CYS A 98 21.05 12.98 7.58
C CYS A 98 21.85 12.77 6.27
N GLY A 99 21.55 13.48 5.20
CA GLY A 99 22.22 13.38 3.90
C GLY A 99 21.88 12.12 3.10
N CYS A 100 20.76 11.46 3.40
CA CYS A 100 20.26 10.34 2.64
C CYS A 100 19.35 10.83 1.49
N SER A 101 19.45 10.22 0.31
CA SER A 101 18.36 10.30 -0.66
C SER A 101 17.13 9.54 -0.14
N THR A 102 15.95 9.87 -0.63
CA THR A 102 14.68 9.21 -0.24
C THR A 102 14.02 8.55 -1.43
N VAL A 103 13.36 7.42 -1.21
CA VAL A 103 12.54 6.73 -2.22
C VAL A 103 11.11 6.60 -1.73
N GLY A 104 10.17 7.12 -2.51
CA GLY A 104 8.75 7.05 -2.23
C GLY A 104 7.90 6.91 -3.48
N ALA A 105 6.61 6.58 -3.30
CA ALA A 105 5.65 6.46 -4.38
C ALA A 105 5.09 7.83 -4.76
N ALA A 106 5.25 8.24 -6.02
CA ALA A 106 4.74 9.51 -6.56
C ALA A 106 3.86 9.28 -7.79
N PHE A 107 2.92 10.18 -8.03
CA PHE A 107 2.20 10.23 -9.29
C PHE A 107 3.09 10.79 -10.40
N GLY A 108 3.01 10.16 -11.56
CA GLY A 108 3.52 10.68 -12.81
C GLY A 108 2.38 11.01 -13.77
N ASN A 109 2.69 11.03 -15.07
CA ASN A 109 1.70 11.31 -16.11
C ASN A 109 0.57 10.27 -16.10
N ASN A 110 -0.65 10.69 -16.47
CA ASN A 110 -1.83 9.84 -16.59
C ASN A 110 -2.15 9.02 -15.33
N PHE A 111 -1.88 9.57 -14.14
CA PHE A 111 -2.12 8.94 -12.84
C PHE A 111 -1.40 7.60 -12.63
N GLN A 112 -0.35 7.33 -13.40
CA GLN A 112 0.57 6.24 -13.10
C GLN A 112 1.35 6.56 -11.84
N VAL A 113 1.66 5.53 -11.03
CA VAL A 113 2.45 5.69 -9.81
C VAL A 113 3.79 5.01 -9.99
N TYR A 114 4.86 5.71 -9.62
CA TYR A 114 6.23 5.21 -9.66
C TYR A 114 6.88 5.34 -8.29
N LEU A 115 7.81 4.44 -8.00
CA LEU A 115 8.81 4.70 -6.99
C LEU A 115 9.87 5.65 -7.57
N LYS A 116 10.04 6.79 -6.94
CA LYS A 116 10.98 7.85 -7.36
C LYS A 116 12.01 8.07 -6.26
N ILE A 117 13.29 8.20 -6.65
CA ILE A 117 14.36 8.66 -5.75
C ILE A 117 14.46 10.19 -5.82
N SER A 118 14.71 10.83 -4.68
CA SER A 118 14.96 12.26 -4.58
C SER A 118 15.74 12.61 -3.32
N ASP A 119 16.52 13.67 -3.38
CA ASP A 119 17.20 14.33 -2.27
C ASP A 119 16.60 15.71 -1.94
N GLU A 120 15.47 16.06 -2.56
CA GLU A 120 14.78 17.32 -2.39
C GLU A 120 13.59 17.19 -1.41
N LEU A 121 13.49 18.15 -0.48
CA LEU A 121 12.42 18.22 0.51
C LEU A 121 11.03 18.35 -0.16
N ASP A 122 10.91 19.10 -1.25
CA ASP A 122 9.65 19.29 -1.96
C ASP A 122 9.11 17.99 -2.58
N SER A 123 9.96 17.04 -2.91
CA SER A 123 9.55 15.73 -3.42
C SER A 123 8.74 14.93 -2.40
N ILE A 124 8.90 15.17 -1.09
CA ILE A 124 8.15 14.50 -0.02
C ILE A 124 6.65 14.77 -0.16
N LYS A 125 6.26 15.96 -0.63
CA LYS A 125 4.85 16.30 -0.88
C LYS A 125 4.21 15.33 -1.88
N GLY A 126 4.96 14.91 -2.90
CA GLY A 126 4.54 13.90 -3.88
C GLY A 126 4.47 12.48 -3.32
N PHE A 127 5.31 12.16 -2.33
CA PHE A 127 5.32 10.86 -1.66
C PHE A 127 4.21 10.70 -0.63
N LYS A 128 3.75 11.82 -0.07
CA LYS A 128 2.73 11.87 0.97
C LYS A 128 1.42 11.21 0.53
N ASN A 129 0.72 10.64 1.48
CA ASN A 129 -0.58 10.00 1.37
C ASN A 129 -0.61 8.69 0.56
N SER A 130 -1.59 7.86 0.90
CA SER A 130 -1.76 6.53 0.30
C SER A 130 -2.19 6.62 -1.16
N LYS A 131 -1.59 5.77 -1.99
CA LYS A 131 -1.94 5.59 -3.39
C LYS A 131 -2.39 4.14 -3.58
N TYR A 132 -3.71 3.91 -3.63
CA TYR A 132 -4.31 2.58 -3.67
C TYR A 132 -4.29 1.98 -5.08
N VAL A 133 -3.11 2.01 -5.72
CA VAL A 133 -2.86 1.54 -7.07
C VAL A 133 -1.47 0.93 -7.17
N PHE A 134 -1.23 0.10 -8.16
CA PHE A 134 0.09 -0.47 -8.43
C PHE A 134 1.11 0.65 -8.70
N SER A 135 2.27 0.56 -8.07
CA SER A 135 3.42 1.44 -8.32
C SER A 135 4.53 0.70 -9.06
N SER A 136 5.02 1.30 -10.13
CA SER A 136 6.12 0.76 -10.93
C SER A 136 7.48 1.12 -10.34
N THR A 137 8.48 0.28 -10.56
CA THR A 137 9.87 0.57 -10.19
C THR A 137 10.68 1.17 -11.34
N ASN A 138 10.17 1.14 -12.57
CA ASN A 138 10.79 1.72 -13.78
C ASN A 138 12.34 1.79 -13.72
N SER A 139 12.91 3.03 -13.75
CA SER A 139 14.35 3.34 -13.68
C SER A 139 14.93 3.26 -12.26
N LEU A 140 14.13 3.06 -11.24
CA LEU A 140 14.54 3.16 -9.84
C LEU A 140 15.83 2.38 -9.52
N PHE A 141 15.96 1.14 -10.01
CA PHE A 141 17.12 0.32 -9.69
C PHE A 141 18.42 0.87 -10.29
N GLN A 142 18.36 1.51 -11.47
CA GLN A 142 19.50 2.19 -12.09
C GLN A 142 19.90 3.41 -11.26
N GLU A 143 18.95 4.23 -10.89
CA GLU A 143 19.15 5.45 -10.09
C GLU A 143 19.71 5.11 -8.70
N MET A 144 19.11 4.14 -8.00
CA MET A 144 19.63 3.63 -6.73
C MET A 144 21.07 3.08 -6.86
N ASN A 145 21.34 2.31 -7.92
CA ASN A 145 22.68 1.76 -8.15
C ASN A 145 23.73 2.87 -8.36
N THR A 146 23.38 3.93 -9.07
CA THR A 146 24.26 5.10 -9.25
C THR A 146 24.56 5.78 -7.92
N CYS A 147 23.55 6.06 -7.12
CA CYS A 147 23.69 6.67 -5.81
C CYS A 147 24.55 5.79 -4.86
N LEU A 148 24.22 4.49 -4.76
CA LEU A 148 24.92 3.57 -3.86
C LEU A 148 26.39 3.33 -4.25
N LYS A 149 26.71 3.28 -5.56
CA LYS A 149 28.09 3.18 -6.03
C LYS A 149 28.92 4.43 -5.72
N ALA A 150 28.29 5.58 -5.64
CA ALA A 150 28.92 6.83 -5.20
C ALA A 150 29.06 6.93 -3.66
N GLY A 151 28.71 5.88 -2.91
CA GLY A 151 28.77 5.87 -1.44
C GLY A 151 27.55 6.52 -0.77
N GLY A 152 26.52 6.89 -1.53
CA GLY A 152 25.30 7.51 -1.02
C GLY A 152 24.50 6.55 -0.11
N LYS A 153 23.64 7.15 0.71
CA LYS A 153 22.67 6.43 1.58
C LYS A 153 21.25 6.72 1.12
N ILE A 154 20.36 5.72 1.23
CA ILE A 154 19.00 5.86 0.73
C ILE A 154 18.01 5.34 1.77
N ALA A 155 17.00 6.15 2.12
CA ALA A 155 15.82 5.72 2.88
C ALA A 155 14.67 5.39 1.93
N VAL A 156 14.17 4.16 1.99
CA VAL A 156 13.15 3.65 1.06
C VAL A 156 11.87 3.34 1.83
N ILE A 157 10.75 3.96 1.46
CA ILE A 157 9.42 3.52 1.91
C ILE A 157 8.66 2.96 0.70
N ALA A 158 8.37 1.65 0.74
CA ALA A 158 7.73 0.95 -0.37
C ALA A 158 6.89 -0.25 0.09
N LEU A 159 6.24 -0.93 -0.84
CA LEU A 159 5.50 -2.16 -0.56
C LEU A 159 6.46 -3.30 -0.18
N PRO A 160 6.06 -4.25 0.68
CA PRO A 160 6.94 -5.35 1.12
C PRO A 160 7.56 -6.13 -0.05
N CYS A 161 6.80 -6.38 -1.11
CA CYS A 161 7.31 -7.07 -2.30
C CYS A 161 8.36 -6.25 -3.07
N GLN A 162 8.27 -4.92 -3.04
CA GLN A 162 9.25 -4.02 -3.64
C GLN A 162 10.51 -3.92 -2.76
N ILE A 163 10.35 -3.83 -1.45
CA ILE A 163 11.46 -3.91 -0.48
C ILE A 163 12.22 -5.24 -0.64
N ALA A 164 11.52 -6.36 -0.83
CA ALA A 164 12.16 -7.65 -1.09
C ALA A 164 13.03 -7.63 -2.35
N ALA A 165 12.54 -7.02 -3.43
CA ALA A 165 13.29 -6.88 -4.68
C ALA A 165 14.54 -6.00 -4.47
N ILE A 166 14.39 -4.83 -3.83
CA ILE A 166 15.48 -3.92 -3.51
C ILE A 166 16.54 -4.62 -2.65
N LYS A 167 16.13 -5.31 -1.58
CA LYS A 167 17.03 -6.03 -0.69
C LYS A 167 17.84 -7.12 -1.40
N LYS A 168 17.23 -7.82 -2.37
CA LYS A 168 17.93 -8.83 -3.18
C LYS A 168 18.90 -8.24 -4.20
N ILE A 169 18.51 -7.17 -4.89
CA ILE A 169 19.34 -6.50 -5.88
C ILE A 169 20.54 -5.84 -5.20
N PHE A 170 20.32 -5.14 -4.09
CA PHE A 170 21.32 -4.34 -3.39
C PHE A 170 21.84 -4.99 -2.11
N CYS A 171 21.92 -6.32 -2.07
CA CYS A 171 22.34 -7.08 -0.89
C CYS A 171 23.75 -6.72 -0.37
N ARG A 172 24.60 -6.10 -1.20
CA ARG A 172 25.94 -5.61 -0.83
C ARG A 172 25.96 -4.21 -0.21
N TYR A 173 24.82 -3.51 -0.25
CA TYR A 173 24.69 -2.11 0.18
C TYR A 173 23.67 -1.95 1.31
N LEU A 174 23.38 -3.02 2.05
CA LEU A 174 22.32 -2.97 3.08
C LEU A 174 22.60 -1.98 4.20
N ASP A 175 23.88 -1.72 4.50
CA ASP A 175 24.29 -0.71 5.48
C ASP A 175 24.03 0.73 5.00
N ASN A 176 23.95 0.94 3.70
CA ASN A 176 23.61 2.22 3.07
C ASN A 176 22.10 2.40 2.86
N LEU A 177 21.28 1.41 3.20
CA LEU A 177 19.84 1.43 2.98
C LEU A 177 19.09 1.43 4.30
N LEU A 178 18.18 2.37 4.51
CA LEU A 178 17.09 2.22 5.48
C LEU A 178 15.86 1.70 4.73
N LEU A 179 15.42 0.49 5.03
CA LEU A 179 14.31 -0.15 4.37
C LEU A 179 13.05 -0.10 5.25
N VAL A 180 12.02 0.58 4.78
CA VAL A 180 10.73 0.71 5.47
C VAL A 180 9.64 0.11 4.59
N ASP A 181 8.96 -0.91 5.08
CA ASP A 181 7.82 -1.46 4.37
C ASP A 181 6.48 -1.01 4.97
N LEU A 182 5.44 -1.12 4.15
CA LEU A 182 4.08 -0.81 4.54
C LEU A 182 3.32 -2.11 4.87
N VAL A 183 2.36 -2.07 5.80
CA VAL A 183 1.35 -3.13 5.87
C VAL A 183 0.43 -2.98 4.66
N CYS A 184 0.58 -3.90 3.70
CA CYS A 184 -0.05 -3.80 2.39
C CYS A 184 -1.22 -4.78 2.27
N HIS A 185 -2.41 -4.27 1.97
CA HIS A 185 -3.63 -5.06 1.77
C HIS A 185 -3.72 -5.66 0.35
N GLY A 186 -3.04 -5.05 -0.62
CA GLY A 186 -3.05 -5.38 -2.03
C GLY A 186 -3.00 -4.13 -2.90
N VAL A 187 -2.84 -4.29 -4.20
CA VAL A 187 -2.80 -3.20 -5.17
C VAL A 187 -3.72 -3.46 -6.35
N THR A 188 -4.41 -2.42 -6.80
CA THR A 188 -5.25 -2.43 -8.00
C THR A 188 -4.40 -2.13 -9.24
N PRO A 189 -4.64 -2.76 -10.40
CA PRO A 189 -4.01 -2.39 -11.67
C PRO A 189 -4.23 -0.92 -12.03
N THR A 190 -3.21 -0.28 -12.61
CA THR A 190 -3.27 1.15 -12.99
C THR A 190 -4.36 1.41 -14.03
N ALA A 191 -4.59 0.47 -14.94
CA ALA A 191 -5.63 0.58 -15.96
C ALA A 191 -7.03 0.81 -15.35
N TYR A 192 -7.34 0.19 -14.21
CA TYR A 192 -8.64 0.38 -13.56
C TYR A 192 -8.82 1.79 -12.99
N LEU A 193 -7.76 2.38 -12.42
CA LEU A 193 -7.77 3.77 -11.97
C LEU A 193 -7.97 4.73 -13.15
N THR A 194 -7.21 4.52 -14.22
CA THR A 194 -7.31 5.34 -15.44
C THR A 194 -8.71 5.26 -16.07
N GLN A 195 -9.29 4.07 -16.16
CA GLN A 195 -10.65 3.89 -16.67
C GLN A 195 -11.69 4.56 -15.76
N HIS A 196 -11.53 4.47 -14.44
CA HIS A 196 -12.39 5.10 -13.47
C HIS A 196 -12.38 6.61 -13.61
N ILE A 197 -11.18 7.22 -13.64
CA ILE A 197 -11.01 8.67 -13.80
C ILE A 197 -11.62 9.12 -15.12
N LYS A 198 -11.30 8.47 -16.25
CA LYS A 198 -11.88 8.80 -17.57
C LYS A 198 -13.41 8.74 -17.57
N SER A 199 -14.00 7.74 -16.92
CA SER A 199 -15.47 7.63 -16.80
C SER A 199 -16.08 8.79 -16.01
N ILE A 200 -15.40 9.28 -14.98
CA ILE A 200 -15.85 10.45 -14.21
C ILE A 200 -15.68 11.72 -15.03
N GLU A 201 -14.55 11.92 -15.67
CA GLU A 201 -14.28 13.07 -16.56
C GLU A 201 -15.37 13.22 -17.63
N GLN A 202 -15.71 12.11 -18.32
CA GLN A 202 -16.78 12.09 -19.33
C GLN A 202 -18.14 12.48 -18.74
N LYS A 203 -18.49 11.98 -17.55
CA LYS A 203 -19.78 12.26 -16.89
C LYS A 203 -19.87 13.68 -16.34
N LYS A 204 -18.75 14.28 -15.98
CA LYS A 204 -18.68 15.61 -15.34
C LYS A 204 -18.34 16.73 -16.34
N GLY A 205 -17.81 16.39 -17.51
CA GLY A 205 -17.36 17.36 -18.50
C GLY A 205 -16.11 18.14 -18.06
N ASP A 206 -15.29 17.58 -17.16
CA ASP A 206 -14.09 18.22 -16.63
C ASP A 206 -12.90 17.26 -16.67
N LYS A 207 -11.67 17.79 -16.54
CA LYS A 207 -10.42 17.04 -16.62
C LYS A 207 -9.68 17.03 -15.30
N ALA A 208 -9.30 15.84 -14.83
CA ALA A 208 -8.52 15.66 -13.63
C ALA A 208 -7.03 15.90 -13.88
N ILE A 209 -6.40 16.71 -13.02
CA ILE A 209 -4.94 16.86 -12.94
C ILE A 209 -4.39 16.33 -11.62
N SER A 210 -5.25 16.15 -10.62
CA SER A 210 -4.86 15.65 -9.29
C SER A 210 -5.92 14.71 -8.74
N VAL A 211 -5.46 13.68 -8.01
CA VAL A 211 -6.29 12.65 -7.40
C VAL A 211 -5.83 12.39 -5.97
N PHE A 212 -6.79 12.24 -5.06
CA PHE A 212 -6.55 11.76 -3.70
C PHE A 212 -7.45 10.58 -3.38
N PHE A 213 -6.90 9.59 -2.68
CA PHE A 213 -7.66 8.44 -2.16
C PHE A 213 -8.15 8.65 -0.73
N ARG A 214 -7.48 9.55 -0.02
CA ARG A 214 -7.75 9.99 1.35
C ARG A 214 -7.48 11.50 1.41
N ASP A 215 -8.41 12.29 0.89
CA ASP A 215 -8.21 13.72 0.74
C ASP A 215 -8.25 14.43 2.09
N PRO A 216 -7.18 15.18 2.47
CA PRO A 216 -7.14 15.96 3.71
C PRO A 216 -8.25 17.01 3.83
N ALA A 217 -8.74 17.54 2.70
CA ALA A 217 -9.86 18.50 2.69
C ALA A 217 -11.17 17.91 3.24
N TYR A 218 -11.32 16.57 3.20
CA TYR A 218 -12.49 15.83 3.70
C TYR A 218 -12.19 14.96 4.91
N SER A 219 -11.04 15.14 5.56
CA SER A 219 -10.42 14.25 6.54
C SER A 219 -9.93 12.92 5.96
N THR A 220 -8.66 12.61 6.21
CA THR A 220 -8.02 11.39 5.65
C THR A 220 -8.63 10.08 6.17
N ASP A 221 -9.35 10.10 7.30
CA ASP A 221 -10.07 8.95 7.87
C ASP A 221 -11.31 8.56 7.10
N THR A 222 -11.84 9.46 6.27
CA THR A 222 -13.10 9.22 5.56
C THR A 222 -12.95 8.41 4.29
N PHE A 223 -11.70 8.19 3.84
CA PHE A 223 -11.39 7.52 2.57
C PHE A 223 -12.18 8.15 1.40
N THR A 224 -12.19 9.50 1.36
CA THR A 224 -12.86 10.23 0.28
C THR A 224 -11.93 10.30 -0.92
N PHE A 225 -12.40 9.71 -2.03
CA PHE A 225 -11.74 9.81 -3.34
C PHE A 225 -12.14 11.12 -4.01
N THR A 226 -11.17 11.92 -4.40
CA THR A 226 -11.41 13.23 -5.02
C THR A 226 -10.61 13.41 -6.28
N LEU A 227 -11.17 14.22 -7.21
CA LEU A 227 -10.51 14.67 -8.42
C LEU A 227 -10.59 16.20 -8.51
N TYR A 228 -9.44 16.80 -8.81
CA TYR A 228 -9.29 18.25 -8.97
C TYR A 228 -8.89 18.60 -10.40
N ASN A 229 -9.47 19.68 -10.91
CA ASN A 229 -9.16 20.22 -12.23
C ASN A 229 -7.97 21.21 -12.20
N VAL A 230 -7.59 21.73 -13.37
CA VAL A 230 -6.48 22.69 -13.53
C VAL A 230 -6.66 23.98 -12.73
N LYS A 231 -7.89 24.36 -12.39
CA LYS A 231 -8.20 25.54 -11.57
C LYS A 231 -8.14 25.26 -10.07
N GLY A 232 -7.77 24.03 -9.67
CA GLY A 232 -7.75 23.59 -8.26
C GLY A 232 -9.14 23.30 -7.68
N ASN A 233 -10.21 23.28 -8.51
CA ASN A 233 -11.55 22.97 -8.05
C ASN A 233 -11.77 21.46 -7.94
N CYS A 234 -12.32 20.99 -6.82
CA CYS A 234 -12.76 19.62 -6.65
C CYS A 234 -14.08 19.40 -7.41
N PHE A 235 -14.04 18.68 -8.53
CA PHE A 235 -15.22 18.39 -9.34
C PHE A 235 -15.82 17.00 -9.08
N TYR A 236 -15.11 16.18 -8.31
CA TYR A 236 -15.60 14.89 -7.86
C TYR A 236 -15.08 14.57 -6.45
N ALA A 237 -16.02 14.25 -5.54
CA ALA A 237 -15.71 13.81 -4.20
C ALA A 237 -16.67 12.68 -3.80
N LYS A 238 -16.15 11.48 -3.47
CA LYS A 238 -17.00 10.35 -3.11
C LYS A 238 -16.32 9.41 -2.12
N ARG A 239 -17.01 9.08 -1.05
CA ARG A 239 -16.55 8.10 -0.05
C ARG A 239 -16.83 6.67 -0.54
N THR A 240 -16.08 5.70 -0.01
CA THR A 240 -16.36 4.26 -0.22
C THR A 240 -17.82 3.92 0.12
N ALA A 241 -18.35 4.48 1.20
CA ALA A 241 -19.74 4.28 1.61
C ALA A 241 -20.77 4.77 0.57
N ASN A 242 -20.41 5.74 -0.27
CA ASN A 242 -21.25 6.35 -1.30
C ASN A 242 -21.12 5.65 -2.67
N ARG A 243 -20.66 4.41 -2.67
CA ARG A 243 -20.59 3.54 -3.86
C ARG A 243 -19.64 4.04 -4.96
N ASP A 244 -18.51 4.64 -4.59
CA ASP A 244 -17.43 4.84 -5.55
C ASP A 244 -16.91 3.47 -6.00
N SER A 245 -16.92 3.21 -7.32
CA SER A 245 -16.59 1.89 -7.87
C SER A 245 -15.15 1.49 -7.58
N TYR A 246 -14.21 2.45 -7.69
CA TYR A 246 -12.81 2.19 -7.44
C TYR A 246 -12.53 1.93 -5.95
N GLN A 247 -13.03 2.80 -5.08
CA GLN A 247 -12.88 2.65 -3.63
C GLN A 247 -13.54 1.37 -3.11
N VAL A 248 -14.73 1.02 -3.62
CA VAL A 248 -15.39 -0.26 -3.28
C VAL A 248 -14.55 -1.42 -3.77
N GLY A 249 -14.04 -1.37 -5.00
CA GLY A 249 -13.17 -2.39 -5.58
C GLY A 249 -11.93 -2.65 -4.73
N TYR A 250 -11.27 -1.58 -4.29
CA TYR A 250 -10.09 -1.65 -3.42
C TYR A 250 -10.44 -2.15 -2.01
N HIS A 251 -11.29 -1.41 -1.28
CA HIS A 251 -11.55 -1.69 0.15
C HIS A 251 -12.31 -3.00 0.41
N ARG A 252 -12.91 -3.60 -0.64
CA ARG A 252 -13.55 -4.93 -0.57
C ARG A 252 -12.68 -6.02 -1.17
N MET A 253 -11.41 -5.74 -1.46
CA MET A 253 -10.46 -6.73 -2.00
C MET A 253 -11.00 -7.37 -3.30
N ILE A 254 -11.70 -6.59 -4.15
CA ILE A 254 -12.33 -7.09 -5.37
C ILE A 254 -11.39 -6.92 -6.57
N SER A 255 -10.69 -5.78 -6.64
CA SER A 255 -9.93 -5.34 -7.82
C SER A 255 -8.42 -5.54 -7.71
N TYR A 256 -7.93 -6.31 -6.74
CA TYR A 256 -6.48 -6.51 -6.57
C TYR A 256 -5.87 -7.35 -7.69
N ARG A 257 -4.56 -7.16 -7.90
CA ARG A 257 -3.75 -8.06 -8.71
C ARG A 257 -3.78 -9.47 -8.12
N GLU A 258 -3.65 -10.50 -8.98
CA GLU A 258 -3.76 -11.91 -8.57
C GLU A 258 -2.77 -12.30 -7.47
N ASN A 259 -1.53 -11.87 -7.59
CA ASN A 259 -0.48 -12.16 -6.61
C ASN A 259 -0.78 -11.61 -5.20
N CYS A 260 -1.65 -10.61 -5.05
CA CYS A 260 -2.00 -10.05 -3.75
C CYS A 260 -2.85 -11.02 -2.90
N TYR A 261 -3.58 -11.94 -3.56
CA TYR A 261 -4.33 -13.00 -2.86
C TYR A 261 -3.45 -14.19 -2.45
N HIS A 262 -2.22 -14.26 -2.97
CA HIS A 262 -1.21 -15.27 -2.67
C HIS A 262 0.06 -14.64 -2.08
N CYS A 263 -0.09 -13.48 -1.43
CA CYS A 263 1.01 -12.64 -0.98
C CYS A 263 1.85 -13.31 0.11
N GLN A 264 3.08 -13.65 -0.20
CA GLN A 264 4.04 -14.24 0.75
C GLN A 264 4.57 -13.26 1.81
N PHE A 265 4.27 -11.95 1.66
CA PHE A 265 4.70 -10.89 2.58
C PHE A 265 3.61 -10.50 3.59
N ALA A 266 2.38 -11.01 3.45
CA ALA A 266 1.29 -10.80 4.39
C ALA A 266 1.43 -11.77 5.58
N LYS A 267 2.42 -11.50 6.42
CA LYS A 267 2.80 -12.29 7.60
C LYS A 267 3.50 -11.42 8.64
N GLN A 268 3.57 -11.90 9.87
CA GLN A 268 4.21 -11.18 10.99
C GLN A 268 5.74 -11.04 10.86
N TYR A 269 6.39 -11.94 10.13
CA TYR A 269 7.84 -11.91 9.93
C TYR A 269 8.19 -10.87 8.86
N ARG A 270 8.95 -9.84 9.27
CA ARG A 270 9.25 -8.68 8.41
C ARG A 270 10.67 -8.74 7.87
N ILE A 271 10.87 -8.23 6.66
CA ILE A 271 12.16 -8.27 5.95
C ILE A 271 12.84 -6.89 5.87
N SER A 272 12.15 -5.84 6.29
CA SER A 272 12.59 -4.44 6.32
C SER A 272 13.22 -4.08 7.67
N ASP A 273 13.78 -2.88 7.79
CA ASP A 273 14.23 -2.34 9.07
C ASP A 273 13.06 -1.85 9.93
N LEU A 274 12.06 -1.25 9.27
CA LEU A 274 10.83 -0.75 9.88
C LEU A 274 9.60 -1.20 9.07
N THR A 275 8.47 -1.39 9.76
CA THR A 275 7.16 -1.51 9.11
C THR A 275 6.23 -0.43 9.64
N ILE A 276 5.52 0.27 8.76
CA ILE A 276 4.57 1.32 9.15
C ILE A 276 3.17 1.08 8.58
N SER A 277 2.14 1.47 9.32
CA SER A 277 0.73 1.38 8.92
C SER A 277 -0.16 2.33 9.72
N ASP A 278 -1.48 2.35 9.41
CA ASP A 278 -2.48 2.80 10.37
C ASP A 278 -2.44 1.87 11.60
N TYR A 279 -2.58 2.40 12.82
CA TYR A 279 -2.62 1.56 14.01
C TYR A 279 -3.98 0.88 14.14
N LYS A 280 -4.01 -0.44 14.16
CA LYS A 280 -5.20 -1.25 14.40
C LYS A 280 -5.06 -2.05 15.68
N GLY A 281 -6.15 -2.10 16.47
CA GLY A 281 -6.19 -2.85 17.72
C GLY A 281 -5.65 -2.11 18.93
N LEU A 282 -5.39 -0.79 18.84
CA LEU A 282 -4.90 0.03 19.94
C LEU A 282 -5.78 -0.11 21.20
N GLY A 283 -5.14 -0.36 22.34
CA GLY A 283 -5.83 -0.52 23.62
C GLY A 283 -6.43 -1.90 23.86
N LYS A 284 -6.24 -2.85 22.92
CA LYS A 284 -6.81 -4.20 23.04
C LYS A 284 -6.15 -5.04 24.13
N TYR A 285 -4.83 -4.92 24.29
CA TYR A 285 -4.04 -5.74 25.21
C TYR A 285 -3.45 -4.97 26.39
N ALA A 286 -3.30 -3.67 26.25
CA ALA A 286 -2.85 -2.80 27.33
C ALA A 286 -3.56 -1.46 27.25
N PRO A 287 -3.90 -0.79 28.37
CA PRO A 287 -4.42 0.55 28.34
C PRO A 287 -3.51 1.47 27.52
N SER A 288 -4.09 2.41 26.78
CA SER A 288 -3.36 3.43 26.03
C SER A 288 -3.67 4.81 26.59
N GLY A 289 -2.66 5.66 26.70
CA GLY A 289 -2.82 7.07 27.05
C GLY A 289 -3.41 7.91 25.91
N ILE A 290 -3.60 7.32 24.73
CA ILE A 290 -4.07 7.99 23.52
C ILE A 290 -5.58 8.14 23.58
N SER A 291 -6.08 9.35 23.81
CA SER A 291 -7.52 9.66 23.90
C SER A 291 -8.22 9.64 22.53
N ASP A 292 -7.50 10.00 21.45
CA ASP A 292 -7.99 9.97 20.07
C ASP A 292 -7.08 9.09 19.21
N ASN A 293 -7.60 7.92 18.83
CA ASN A 293 -6.91 6.95 18.00
C ASN A 293 -6.92 7.28 16.50
N ARG A 294 -7.52 8.40 16.10
CA ARG A 294 -7.43 8.91 14.73
C ARG A 294 -6.03 9.46 14.47
N HIS A 295 -5.55 9.30 13.24
CA HIS A 295 -4.21 9.76 12.86
C HIS A 295 -3.11 9.24 13.80
N VAL A 296 -3.16 7.93 14.08
CA VAL A 296 -2.12 7.19 14.80
C VAL A 296 -1.55 6.12 13.89
N SER A 297 -0.25 6.15 13.70
CA SER A 297 0.49 5.14 12.95
C SER A 297 1.02 4.05 13.87
N CYS A 298 1.08 2.83 13.36
CA CYS A 298 1.90 1.76 13.91
C CYS A 298 3.31 1.86 13.34
N ILE A 299 4.32 1.71 14.19
CA ILE A 299 5.70 1.44 13.80
C ILE A 299 6.08 0.10 14.39
N LEU A 300 6.48 -0.89 13.56
CA LEU A 300 7.15 -2.09 14.01
C LEU A 300 8.65 -1.92 13.76
N ILE A 301 9.44 -2.12 14.80
CA ILE A 301 10.89 -2.14 14.74
C ILE A 301 11.32 -3.57 14.41
N ASN A 302 11.99 -3.77 13.28
CA ASN A 302 12.35 -5.12 12.83
C ASN A 302 13.85 -5.41 12.95
N THR A 303 14.70 -4.37 13.05
CA THR A 303 16.16 -4.47 13.20
C THR A 303 16.68 -3.43 14.17
N ASP A 304 17.92 -3.63 14.68
CA ASP A 304 18.60 -2.64 15.52
C ASP A 304 18.81 -1.31 14.79
N LYS A 305 19.15 -1.35 13.50
CA LYS A 305 19.25 -0.12 12.65
C LYS A 305 17.92 0.64 12.62
N GLY A 306 16.81 -0.06 12.46
CA GLY A 306 15.47 0.55 12.53
C GLY A 306 15.17 1.16 13.88
N ARG A 307 15.58 0.49 14.98
CA ARG A 307 15.44 0.99 16.34
C ARG A 307 16.21 2.29 16.52
N ASP A 308 17.50 2.31 16.19
CA ASP A 308 18.37 3.46 16.37
C ASP A 308 17.84 4.69 15.58
N PHE A 309 17.27 4.45 14.37
CA PHE A 309 16.66 5.49 13.57
C PHE A 309 15.40 6.08 14.23
N VAL A 310 14.50 5.24 14.76
CA VAL A 310 13.28 5.69 15.44
C VAL A 310 13.60 6.36 16.77
N ASP A 311 14.57 5.86 17.53
CA ASP A 311 15.03 6.47 18.78
C ASP A 311 15.57 7.89 18.53
N CYS A 312 16.25 8.13 17.41
CA CYS A 312 16.66 9.47 16.99
C CYS A 312 15.47 10.39 16.68
N LEU A 313 14.44 9.89 15.97
CA LEU A 313 13.23 10.66 15.71
C LEU A 313 12.50 11.08 17.00
N ILE A 314 12.40 10.17 17.97
CA ILE A 314 11.80 10.44 19.27
C ILE A 314 12.64 11.46 20.04
N LYS A 315 13.96 11.26 20.12
CA LYS A 315 14.90 12.11 20.86
C LYS A 315 14.95 13.56 20.33
N GLN A 316 14.77 13.73 19.01
CA GLN A 316 14.72 15.06 18.38
C GLN A 316 13.34 15.71 18.46
N GLY A 317 12.33 15.02 19.01
CA GLY A 317 10.98 15.53 19.12
C GLY A 317 10.22 15.59 17.78
N ASN A 318 10.68 14.88 16.73
CA ASN A 318 9.98 14.83 15.44
C ASN A 318 8.67 14.06 15.54
N ILE A 319 8.63 13.03 16.40
CA ILE A 319 7.46 12.18 16.61
C ILE A 319 7.17 12.01 18.09
N VAL A 320 5.89 11.82 18.41
CA VAL A 320 5.43 11.29 19.69
C VAL A 320 5.17 9.80 19.50
N ALA A 321 5.65 8.97 20.42
CA ALA A 321 5.53 7.53 20.34
C ALA A 321 5.23 6.91 21.70
N GLU A 322 4.25 6.00 21.75
CA GLU A 322 3.90 5.16 22.90
C GLU A 322 4.25 3.72 22.58
N GLU A 323 5.15 3.11 23.38
CA GLU A 323 5.53 1.70 23.20
C GLU A 323 4.33 0.78 23.50
N ARG A 324 4.12 -0.21 22.63
CA ARG A 324 2.97 -1.10 22.69
C ARG A 324 3.41 -2.56 22.62
N PRO A 325 2.59 -3.51 23.14
CA PRO A 325 2.85 -4.95 22.95
C PRO A 325 2.90 -5.27 21.45
N VAL A 326 3.96 -5.95 21.00
CA VAL A 326 4.20 -6.27 19.58
C VAL A 326 3.03 -7.02 18.94
N HIS A 327 2.38 -7.92 19.69
CA HIS A 327 1.24 -8.69 19.19
C HIS A 327 -0.02 -7.85 19.00
N GLU A 328 -0.14 -6.67 19.62
CA GLU A 328 -1.34 -5.83 19.53
C GLU A 328 -1.65 -5.39 18.08
N PRO A 329 -0.73 -4.73 17.34
CA PRO A 329 -0.96 -4.39 15.94
C PRO A 329 -0.96 -5.62 15.03
N ILE A 330 -0.22 -6.69 15.36
CA ILE A 330 -0.23 -7.94 14.58
C ILE A 330 -1.61 -8.58 14.59
N ASP A 331 -2.24 -8.67 15.75
CA ASP A 331 -3.61 -9.19 15.88
C ASP A 331 -4.68 -8.20 15.41
N GLY A 332 -4.36 -6.92 15.44
CA GLY A 332 -5.24 -5.85 14.94
C GLY A 332 -5.35 -5.81 13.43
N ASP A 333 -4.26 -6.10 12.70
CA ASP A 333 -4.23 -6.07 11.24
C ASP A 333 -4.06 -7.46 10.61
N ALA A 334 -5.09 -7.89 9.88
CA ALA A 334 -5.11 -9.19 9.23
C ALA A 334 -3.95 -9.39 8.25
N GLN A 335 -3.48 -8.33 7.57
CA GLN A 335 -2.39 -8.40 6.60
C GLN A 335 -1.00 -8.58 7.23
N LEU A 336 -0.90 -8.49 8.55
CA LEU A 336 0.28 -8.93 9.29
C LEU A 336 0.26 -10.44 9.61
N ARG A 337 -0.81 -11.17 9.23
CA ARG A 337 -0.95 -12.60 9.52
C ARG A 337 -1.22 -13.44 8.27
N TYR A 338 -2.02 -12.93 7.33
CA TYR A 338 -2.39 -13.67 6.11
C TYR A 338 -2.78 -12.71 4.98
N PRO A 339 -2.68 -13.15 3.71
CA PRO A 339 -3.07 -12.35 2.56
C PRO A 339 -4.57 -12.14 2.46
N SER A 340 -4.97 -11.12 1.70
CA SER A 340 -6.36 -10.88 1.35
C SER A 340 -7.00 -12.10 0.71
N GLN A 341 -8.26 -12.39 1.04
CA GLN A 341 -8.98 -13.58 0.56
C GLN A 341 -9.90 -13.22 -0.61
N LYS A 342 -9.99 -14.12 -1.60
CA LYS A 342 -10.93 -13.96 -2.72
C LYS A 342 -12.36 -14.16 -2.25
N SER A 343 -13.15 -13.09 -2.29
CA SER A 343 -14.58 -13.12 -2.00
C SER A 343 -15.41 -13.59 -3.20
N LEU A 344 -16.70 -13.89 -2.98
CA LEU A 344 -17.65 -14.13 -4.07
C LEU A 344 -17.71 -12.92 -5.04
N ALA A 345 -17.67 -11.70 -4.51
CA ALA A 345 -17.63 -10.48 -5.31
C ALA A 345 -16.42 -10.44 -6.26
N ARG A 346 -15.24 -10.89 -5.80
CA ARG A 346 -14.04 -11.04 -6.64
C ARG A 346 -14.28 -12.04 -7.77
N LYS A 347 -14.84 -13.22 -7.47
CA LYS A 347 -15.12 -14.25 -8.50
C LYS A 347 -16.12 -13.74 -9.56
N ILE A 348 -17.13 -12.98 -9.13
CA ILE A 348 -18.09 -12.33 -10.06
C ILE A 348 -17.36 -11.28 -10.89
N PHE A 349 -16.51 -10.45 -10.28
CA PHE A 349 -15.72 -9.43 -10.98
C PHE A 349 -14.83 -10.03 -12.07
N GLU A 350 -14.10 -11.12 -11.79
CA GLU A 350 -13.26 -11.82 -12.77
C GLU A 350 -14.05 -12.29 -14.01
N ARG A 351 -15.24 -12.88 -13.78
CA ARG A 351 -16.12 -13.28 -14.88
C ARG A 351 -16.62 -12.08 -15.69
N ARG A 352 -17.00 -11.02 -14.99
CA ARG A 352 -17.52 -9.81 -15.64
C ARG A 352 -16.45 -9.03 -16.39
N MET A 353 -15.22 -8.99 -15.93
CA MET A 353 -14.11 -8.39 -16.69
C MET A 353 -13.96 -9.02 -18.06
N LYS A 354 -14.06 -10.36 -18.15
CA LYS A 354 -14.04 -11.06 -19.44
C LYS A 354 -15.25 -10.72 -20.31
N LEU A 355 -16.46 -10.68 -19.73
CA LEU A 355 -17.71 -10.36 -20.44
C LEU A 355 -17.83 -8.90 -20.87
N CYS A 356 -17.08 -8.02 -20.26
CA CYS A 356 -17.09 -6.58 -20.51
C CYS A 356 -15.80 -6.10 -21.20
N ASP A 357 -15.04 -6.99 -21.83
CA ASP A 357 -13.82 -6.69 -22.59
C ASP A 357 -12.83 -5.83 -21.78
N GLY A 358 -12.60 -6.18 -20.52
CA GLY A 358 -11.70 -5.48 -19.62
C GLY A 358 -12.21 -4.13 -19.10
N ASN A 359 -13.47 -3.76 -19.35
CA ASN A 359 -14.02 -2.50 -18.87
C ASN A 359 -14.38 -2.56 -17.38
N PHE A 360 -13.59 -1.88 -16.56
CA PHE A 360 -13.69 -1.88 -15.10
C PHE A 360 -15.06 -1.37 -14.59
N GLU A 361 -15.56 -0.24 -15.10
CA GLU A 361 -16.81 0.35 -14.65
C GLU A 361 -18.02 -0.55 -14.94
N ARG A 362 -18.08 -1.12 -16.15
CA ARG A 362 -19.13 -2.07 -16.54
C ARG A 362 -19.07 -3.36 -15.71
N ALA A 363 -17.87 -3.83 -15.40
CA ALA A 363 -17.70 -5.00 -14.55
C ALA A 363 -18.10 -4.76 -13.10
N MET A 364 -17.78 -3.60 -12.54
CA MET A 364 -18.09 -3.21 -11.15
C MET A 364 -19.56 -2.85 -10.92
N PHE A 365 -20.28 -2.38 -11.95
CA PHE A 365 -21.65 -1.84 -11.83
C PHE A 365 -22.59 -2.74 -10.98
N PRO A 366 -22.85 -4.03 -11.30
CA PRO A 366 -23.75 -4.86 -10.50
C PRO A 366 -23.17 -5.22 -9.15
N ILE A 367 -21.86 -5.29 -9.02
CA ILE A 367 -21.17 -5.65 -7.77
C ILE A 367 -21.38 -4.58 -6.72
N ILE A 368 -21.37 -3.30 -7.10
CA ILE A 368 -21.62 -2.18 -6.20
C ILE A 368 -23.00 -2.31 -5.55
N TYR A 369 -24.03 -2.66 -6.32
CA TYR A 369 -25.38 -2.87 -5.80
C TYR A 369 -25.45 -4.09 -4.89
N MET A 370 -24.83 -5.21 -5.28
CA MET A 370 -24.74 -6.42 -4.45
C MET A 370 -24.08 -6.12 -3.09
N VAL A 371 -22.92 -5.46 -3.10
CA VAL A 371 -22.20 -5.08 -1.85
C VAL A 371 -23.03 -4.11 -1.01
N SER A 372 -23.76 -3.19 -1.64
CA SER A 372 -24.64 -2.25 -0.94
C SER A 372 -25.82 -2.94 -0.28
N PHE A 373 -26.42 -3.92 -0.97
CA PHE A 373 -27.52 -4.72 -0.44
C PHE A 373 -27.07 -5.59 0.74
N GLN A 374 -25.89 -6.23 0.63
CA GLN A 374 -25.32 -6.98 1.75
C GLN A 374 -25.08 -6.11 2.99
N ARG A 375 -24.59 -4.87 2.80
CA ARG A 375 -24.45 -3.90 3.90
C ARG A 375 -25.78 -3.52 4.53
N PHE A 376 -26.80 -3.34 3.72
CA PHE A 376 -28.15 -3.04 4.20
C PHE A 376 -28.70 -4.18 5.06
N LEU A 377 -28.62 -5.42 4.58
CA LEU A 377 -29.03 -6.60 5.35
C LEU A 377 -28.26 -6.75 6.67
N TYR A 378 -26.93 -6.52 6.64
CA TYR A 378 -26.11 -6.55 7.84
C TYR A 378 -26.52 -5.50 8.87
N ARG A 379 -26.86 -4.28 8.44
CA ARG A 379 -27.39 -3.23 9.33
C ARG A 379 -28.70 -3.61 9.97
N ILE A 380 -29.63 -4.14 9.20
CA ILE A 380 -30.93 -4.63 9.71
C ILE A 380 -30.69 -5.72 10.76
N ASN A 381 -29.86 -6.72 10.45
CA ASN A 381 -29.57 -7.80 11.39
C ASN A 381 -28.96 -7.30 12.70
N ASN A 382 -28.06 -6.31 12.64
CA ASN A 382 -27.49 -5.71 13.85
C ASN A 382 -28.52 -4.91 14.67
N ILE A 383 -29.45 -4.21 14.02
CA ILE A 383 -30.55 -3.52 14.69
C ILE A 383 -31.43 -4.53 15.42
N LEU A 384 -31.84 -5.60 14.71
CA LEU A 384 -32.62 -6.68 15.30
C LEU A 384 -31.94 -7.32 16.50
N LYS A 385 -30.64 -7.65 16.38
CA LYS A 385 -29.87 -8.18 17.52
C LYS A 385 -29.87 -7.23 18.74
N ARG A 386 -29.70 -5.91 18.51
CA ARG A 386 -29.75 -4.92 19.59
C ARG A 386 -31.13 -4.84 20.25
N ILE A 387 -32.20 -4.93 19.46
CA ILE A 387 -33.58 -4.95 19.98
C ILE A 387 -33.81 -6.21 20.84
N ILE A 388 -33.42 -7.37 20.32
CA ILE A 388 -33.55 -8.64 21.06
C ILE A 388 -32.76 -8.59 22.38
N LEU A 389 -31.51 -8.08 22.36
CA LEU A 389 -30.71 -7.94 23.58
C LEU A 389 -31.33 -6.97 24.59
N LYS A 390 -31.97 -5.88 24.14
CA LYS A 390 -32.71 -4.96 25.03
C LYS A 390 -33.92 -5.65 25.65
N ILE A 391 -34.70 -6.36 24.86
CA ILE A 391 -35.86 -7.12 25.33
C ILE A 391 -35.44 -8.16 26.37
N LEU A 392 -34.39 -8.95 26.10
CA LEU A 392 -33.86 -9.95 27.04
C LEU A 392 -33.33 -9.33 28.36
N LYS A 393 -32.74 -8.11 28.30
CA LYS A 393 -32.34 -7.37 29.51
C LYS A 393 -33.55 -6.97 30.35
N ILE A 394 -34.65 -6.50 29.74
CA ILE A 394 -35.88 -6.13 30.45
C ILE A 394 -36.45 -7.36 31.17
N PHE A 395 -36.52 -8.53 30.52
CA PHE A 395 -37.00 -9.77 31.15
C PHE A 395 -36.06 -10.31 32.24
N ARG A 396 -34.78 -9.95 32.26
CA ARG A 396 -33.83 -10.32 33.35
C ARG A 396 -33.91 -9.37 34.57
N CYS A 397 -34.31 -8.13 34.38
CA CYS A 397 -34.45 -7.17 35.47
C CYS A 397 -35.83 -7.30 36.21
N ASN A 398 -36.77 -8.07 35.66
CA ASN A 398 -38.08 -8.30 36.25
C ASN A 398 -38.19 -9.70 36.96
N LYS A 399 -37.05 -10.35 37.17
CA LYS A 399 -36.88 -11.49 38.08
C LYS A 399 -35.93 -11.11 39.21
#